data_6e4cecb2b889ba12291fdb258e03677c
#
_entry.id   6e4cecb2b889ba12291fdb258e03677c
#
_cell.length_a   1.000
_cell.length_b   1.000
_cell.length_c   1.000
_cell.angle_alpha   90.00
_cell.angle_beta   90.00
_cell.angle_gamma   90.00
#
_symmetry.space_group_name_H-M   'P 1'
#
loop_
_entity.id
_entity.type
_entity.pdbx_description
1 polymer ?
#
loop_
_entity_poly.entity_id
_entity_poly.type
_entity_poly.pdbx_seq_one_letter_code
_entity_poly.pdbx_strand_id
1 'polypeptide(L)'
;MAGKGIRNYLEHRPLSVSFEVTYACNARCKHCHLGGPVPDEKRATADQYAELCREIKPFVAQISGGEPLLRRDIEEIARALATRGKAAMIVVTTNAALLTKDRYLRLREAGVDEFSVSLDYPDDRHDAFRGIPGLFRKIEGLIQELHEEKRKAITFSCVVQRDNFLDLPALARLAIEWDVRINFSTYTWLRTKDMGYMVPKERLDDLRSITGHLLEIRRKHNNVFASEYVFNRMIEFFENGGIPDCRAGERFFIVNPDATLSPCGLIPGQYKTRKELRADFMPRNTCTECNTSIRANCEKPLWFQFKDNIKNLSG
;
A
#
# COMPACT_ATOMS: atom_id res chain seq x y z
N MET A 1 -1.98 16.60 11.32
CA MET A 1 -2.16 15.66 10.18
C MET A 1 -3.61 15.60 9.69
N ALA A 2 -4.62 15.37 10.53
CA ALA A 2 -6.02 15.26 10.09
C ALA A 2 -6.53 16.44 9.23
N GLY A 3 -6.25 17.69 9.60
CA GLY A 3 -6.66 18.87 8.84
C GLY A 3 -6.13 18.92 7.40
N LYS A 4 -4.91 18.42 7.14
CA LYS A 4 -4.34 18.39 5.78
C LYS A 4 -5.03 17.34 4.89
N GLY A 5 -5.39 16.18 5.45
CA GLY A 5 -6.15 15.15 4.74
C GLY A 5 -7.54 15.62 4.32
N ILE A 6 -8.27 16.27 5.24
CA ILE A 6 -9.59 16.87 4.98
C ILE A 6 -9.48 17.96 3.91
N ARG A 7 -8.47 18.83 4.02
CA ARG A 7 -8.22 19.86 3.02
C ARG A 7 -7.97 19.25 1.64
N ASN A 8 -7.10 18.24 1.53
CA ASN A 8 -6.85 17.56 0.25
C ASN A 8 -8.13 16.95 -0.32
N TYR A 9 -8.97 16.37 0.55
CA TYR A 9 -10.25 15.81 0.14
C TYR A 9 -11.19 16.86 -0.46
N LEU A 10 -11.35 18.01 0.22
CA LEU A 10 -12.24 19.10 -0.19
C LEU A 10 -11.71 19.86 -1.42
N GLU A 11 -10.40 20.05 -1.53
CA GLU A 11 -9.76 20.76 -2.64
C GLU A 11 -9.46 19.85 -3.84
N HIS A 12 -9.97 18.61 -3.87
CA HIS A 12 -9.70 17.63 -4.94
C HIS A 12 -8.20 17.41 -5.22
N ARG A 13 -7.37 17.52 -4.15
CA ARG A 13 -5.95 17.16 -4.19
C ARG A 13 -5.79 15.66 -3.96
N PRO A 14 -4.69 15.06 -4.45
CA PRO A 14 -4.47 13.64 -4.20
C PRO A 14 -4.35 13.33 -2.71
N LEU A 15 -5.02 12.27 -2.29
CA LEU A 15 -4.88 11.73 -0.93
C LEU A 15 -3.63 10.87 -0.83
N SER A 16 -3.34 10.07 -1.85
CA SER A 16 -2.14 9.25 -1.89
C SER A 16 -1.50 9.28 -3.27
N VAL A 17 -0.18 9.42 -3.31
CA VAL A 17 0.61 9.28 -4.53
C VAL A 17 1.72 8.28 -4.26
N SER A 18 1.79 7.24 -5.12
CA SER A 18 2.86 6.27 -5.06
C SER A 18 4.02 6.72 -5.94
N PHE A 19 5.18 6.93 -5.34
CA PHE A 19 6.45 7.16 -6.01
C PHE A 19 7.08 5.78 -6.24
N GLU A 20 6.91 5.24 -7.43
CA GLU A 20 7.52 3.97 -7.83
C GLU A 20 8.95 4.21 -8.25
N VAL A 21 9.86 4.13 -7.29
CA VAL A 21 11.27 4.55 -7.48
C VAL A 21 12.10 3.59 -8.32
N THR A 22 11.60 2.36 -8.53
CA THR A 22 12.16 1.34 -9.43
C THR A 22 11.10 0.26 -9.71
N TYR A 23 11.12 -0.36 -10.85
CA TYR A 23 10.34 -1.57 -11.15
C TYR A 23 11.15 -2.86 -10.93
N ALA A 24 12.46 -2.77 -10.71
CA ALA A 24 13.26 -3.92 -10.31
C ALA A 24 12.80 -4.46 -8.95
N CYS A 25 12.76 -5.78 -8.82
CA CYS A 25 12.34 -6.45 -7.59
C CYS A 25 13.17 -7.72 -7.36
N ASN A 26 13.53 -7.98 -6.12
CA ASN A 26 14.20 -9.21 -5.69
C ASN A 26 13.23 -10.35 -5.35
N ALA A 27 11.92 -10.11 -5.42
CA ALA A 27 10.87 -11.09 -5.22
C ALA A 27 10.26 -11.55 -6.55
N ARG A 28 9.60 -12.71 -6.53
CA ARG A 28 8.79 -13.28 -7.63
C ARG A 28 7.44 -13.73 -7.11
N CYS A 29 6.66 -12.74 -6.63
CA CYS A 29 5.38 -12.99 -5.98
C CYS A 29 4.36 -13.55 -6.96
N LYS A 30 3.60 -14.58 -6.55
CA LYS A 30 2.56 -15.21 -7.38
C LYS A 30 1.47 -14.26 -7.87
N HIS A 31 1.21 -13.17 -7.14
CA HIS A 31 0.17 -12.18 -7.44
C HIS A 31 0.69 -10.92 -8.16
N CYS A 32 1.94 -10.89 -8.59
CA CYS A 32 2.57 -9.71 -9.16
C CYS A 32 3.32 -10.04 -10.46
N HIS A 33 3.26 -9.16 -11.44
CA HIS A 33 3.98 -9.29 -12.71
C HIS A 33 5.42 -8.76 -12.65
N LEU A 34 5.78 -8.02 -11.59
CA LEU A 34 7.14 -7.53 -11.39
C LEU A 34 8.01 -8.63 -10.78
N GLY A 35 9.30 -8.63 -11.16
CA GLY A 35 10.31 -9.54 -10.63
C GLY A 35 11.58 -9.51 -11.43
N GLY A 36 12.74 -9.57 -10.76
CA GLY A 36 14.04 -9.48 -11.40
C GLY A 36 14.50 -8.05 -11.67
N PRO A 37 15.67 -7.90 -12.34
CA PRO A 37 16.21 -6.60 -12.72
C PRO A 37 15.43 -6.01 -13.91
N VAL A 38 15.45 -4.68 -14.02
CA VAL A 38 14.96 -3.95 -15.20
C VAL A 38 16.18 -3.29 -15.86
N PRO A 39 16.68 -3.86 -16.98
CA PRO A 39 17.81 -3.28 -17.70
C PRO A 39 17.49 -1.86 -18.17
N ASP A 40 18.50 -0.97 -18.12
CA ASP A 40 18.44 0.41 -18.62
C ASP A 40 17.25 1.25 -18.07
N GLU A 41 16.76 0.89 -16.86
CA GLU A 41 15.69 1.63 -16.21
C GLU A 41 16.08 3.09 -15.98
N LYS A 42 15.34 4.00 -16.59
CA LYS A 42 15.47 5.43 -16.32
C LYS A 42 14.95 5.72 -14.93
N ARG A 43 15.78 6.37 -14.09
CA ARG A 43 15.43 6.65 -12.69
C ARG A 43 15.58 8.14 -12.40
N ALA A 44 14.53 8.71 -11.89
CA ALA A 44 14.55 10.07 -11.38
C ALA A 44 15.46 10.18 -10.15
N THR A 45 15.99 11.38 -9.95
CA THR A 45 16.78 11.75 -8.78
C THR A 45 15.88 12.07 -7.58
N ALA A 46 16.46 12.11 -6.40
CA ALA A 46 15.76 12.53 -5.18
C ALA A 46 15.15 13.95 -5.31
N ASP A 47 15.87 14.86 -5.99
CA ASP A 47 15.39 16.23 -6.22
C ASP A 47 14.18 16.28 -7.15
N GLN A 48 14.17 15.51 -8.23
CA GLN A 48 13.04 15.43 -9.14
C GLN A 48 11.78 14.89 -8.43
N TYR A 49 11.92 13.85 -7.59
CA TYR A 49 10.80 13.34 -6.78
C TYR A 49 10.32 14.39 -5.77
N ALA A 50 11.23 15.13 -5.12
CA ALA A 50 10.84 16.17 -4.17
C ALA A 50 10.12 17.35 -4.85
N GLU A 51 10.55 17.75 -6.03
CA GLU A 51 9.89 18.80 -6.82
C GLU A 51 8.48 18.41 -7.21
N LEU A 52 8.30 17.20 -7.77
CA LEU A 52 6.98 16.65 -8.07
C LEU A 52 6.10 16.56 -6.82
N CYS A 53 6.62 16.06 -5.71
CA CYS A 53 5.87 15.98 -4.45
C CYS A 53 5.41 17.37 -3.96
N ARG A 54 6.27 18.39 -4.07
CA ARG A 54 5.95 19.76 -3.71
C ARG A 54 4.88 20.38 -4.61
N GLU A 55 4.89 20.08 -5.92
CA GLU A 55 3.89 20.53 -6.88
C GLU A 55 2.55 19.83 -6.64
N ILE A 56 2.57 18.52 -6.52
CA ILE A 56 1.38 17.65 -6.39
C ILE A 56 0.70 17.83 -5.02
N LYS A 57 1.48 18.01 -3.94
CA LYS A 57 1.02 18.15 -2.55
C LYS A 57 0.15 16.99 -2.06
N PRO A 58 0.56 15.73 -2.22
CA PRO A 58 -0.22 14.61 -1.71
C PRO A 58 -0.35 14.67 -0.18
N PHE A 59 -1.37 14.02 0.37
CA PHE A 59 -1.42 13.79 1.82
C PHE A 59 -0.44 12.68 2.20
N VAL A 60 -0.47 11.53 1.49
CA VAL A 60 0.49 10.44 1.65
C VAL A 60 1.39 10.38 0.42
N ALA A 61 2.70 10.44 0.62
CA ALA A 61 3.72 10.08 -0.35
C ALA A 61 4.18 8.64 -0.05
N GLN A 62 3.78 7.69 -0.88
CA GLN A 62 4.16 6.29 -0.71
C GLN A 62 5.37 5.98 -1.58
N ILE A 63 6.49 5.59 -1.00
CA ILE A 63 7.66 5.10 -1.73
C ILE A 63 7.45 3.61 -1.98
N SER A 64 7.38 3.22 -3.24
CA SER A 64 7.03 1.87 -3.69
C SER A 64 7.72 1.52 -5.00
N GLY A 65 7.17 0.57 -5.76
CA GLY A 65 7.63 0.14 -7.07
C GLY A 65 7.67 -1.39 -7.17
N GLY A 66 8.78 -1.95 -7.66
CA GLY A 66 9.13 -3.35 -7.43
C GLY A 66 9.54 -3.53 -5.97
N GLU A 67 10.84 -3.40 -5.67
CA GLU A 67 11.32 -3.31 -4.28
C GLU A 67 12.14 -2.02 -4.11
N PRO A 68 11.61 -1.01 -3.40
CA PRO A 68 12.28 0.29 -3.29
C PRO A 68 13.62 0.21 -2.55
N LEU A 69 13.80 -0.78 -1.67
CA LEU A 69 15.06 -0.97 -0.95
C LEU A 69 16.21 -1.49 -1.83
N LEU A 70 15.98 -1.78 -3.10
CA LEU A 70 17.04 -2.00 -4.08
C LEU A 70 17.74 -0.70 -4.52
N ARG A 71 17.07 0.46 -4.33
CA ARG A 71 17.69 1.77 -4.55
C ARG A 71 18.74 2.06 -3.48
N ARG A 72 19.96 2.40 -3.90
CA ARG A 72 21.06 2.77 -2.98
C ARG A 72 20.85 4.14 -2.35
N ASP A 73 20.15 5.02 -3.04
CA ASP A 73 19.82 6.39 -2.64
C ASP A 73 18.43 6.52 -1.99
N ILE A 74 17.86 5.42 -1.48
CA ILE A 74 16.49 5.42 -0.94
C ILE A 74 16.34 6.34 0.29
N GLU A 75 17.33 6.41 1.16
CA GLU A 75 17.34 7.30 2.31
C GLU A 75 17.39 8.78 1.88
N GLU A 76 18.11 9.09 0.77
CA GLU A 76 18.13 10.43 0.19
C GLU A 76 16.77 10.79 -0.42
N ILE A 77 16.14 9.87 -1.15
CA ILE A 77 14.79 10.06 -1.70
C ILE A 77 13.79 10.33 -0.56
N ALA A 78 13.78 9.54 0.51
CA ALA A 78 12.91 9.74 1.66
C ALA A 78 13.13 11.11 2.30
N ARG A 79 14.38 11.50 2.55
CA ARG A 79 14.76 12.81 3.11
C ARG A 79 14.32 13.96 2.20
N ALA A 80 14.48 13.81 0.88
CA ALA A 80 14.07 14.81 -0.08
C ALA A 80 12.56 15.03 -0.09
N LEU A 81 11.77 13.93 -0.07
CA LEU A 81 10.32 13.99 0.03
C LEU A 81 9.85 14.65 1.34
N ALA A 82 10.51 14.36 2.46
CA ALA A 82 10.19 14.94 3.77
C ALA A 82 10.50 16.46 3.82
N THR A 83 11.71 16.84 3.43
CA THR A 83 12.22 18.20 3.66
C THR A 83 11.86 19.15 2.52
N ARG A 84 12.22 18.81 1.27
CA ARG A 84 12.01 19.63 0.08
C ARG A 84 10.63 19.42 -0.54
N GLY A 85 10.15 18.18 -0.58
CA GLY A 85 8.82 17.81 -1.07
C GLY A 85 7.69 18.20 -0.13
N LYS A 86 8.00 18.40 1.17
CA LYS A 86 7.02 18.72 2.23
C LYS A 86 5.84 17.75 2.30
N ALA A 87 6.12 16.46 2.08
CA ALA A 87 5.13 15.40 2.26
C ALA A 87 4.54 15.47 3.68
N ALA A 88 3.24 15.20 3.82
CA ALA A 88 2.62 15.19 5.15
C ALA A 88 2.83 13.88 5.89
N MET A 89 2.93 12.79 5.12
CA MET A 89 3.19 11.44 5.59
C MET A 89 3.97 10.68 4.51
N ILE A 90 5.03 10.00 4.90
CA ILE A 90 5.84 9.15 4.01
C ILE A 90 5.69 7.70 4.45
N VAL A 91 5.25 6.85 3.53
CA VAL A 91 5.11 5.40 3.73
C VAL A 91 6.07 4.68 2.79
N VAL A 92 6.86 3.75 3.30
CA VAL A 92 7.68 2.84 2.47
C VAL A 92 6.99 1.50 2.38
N THR A 93 6.65 1.05 1.15
CA THR A 93 6.11 -0.29 0.91
C THR A 93 7.23 -1.22 0.48
N THR A 94 7.45 -2.31 1.22
CA THR A 94 8.58 -3.21 1.01
C THR A 94 8.22 -4.67 1.28
N ASN A 95 8.91 -5.61 0.61
CA ASN A 95 8.86 -7.03 0.96
C ASN A 95 9.74 -7.35 2.19
N ALA A 96 10.45 -6.38 2.72
CA ALA A 96 11.34 -6.44 3.88
C ALA A 96 12.58 -7.37 3.75
N ALA A 97 12.81 -8.01 2.61
CA ALA A 97 13.99 -8.85 2.43
C ALA A 97 15.33 -8.08 2.61
N LEU A 98 15.32 -6.78 2.39
CA LEU A 98 16.48 -5.89 2.54
C LEU A 98 16.33 -4.92 3.72
N LEU A 99 15.29 -5.06 4.54
CA LEU A 99 15.03 -4.20 5.69
C LEU A 99 15.71 -4.78 6.93
N THR A 100 16.86 -4.24 7.30
CA THR A 100 17.52 -4.50 8.57
C THR A 100 17.12 -3.45 9.60
N LYS A 101 17.32 -3.71 10.91
CA LYS A 101 17.12 -2.73 11.97
C LYS A 101 17.85 -1.41 11.72
N ASP A 102 19.11 -1.47 11.30
CA ASP A 102 19.93 -0.30 11.01
C ASP A 102 19.34 0.51 9.81
N ARG A 103 18.94 -0.16 8.74
CA ARG A 103 18.30 0.49 7.60
C ARG A 103 16.92 1.08 7.95
N TYR A 104 16.16 0.38 8.77
CA TYR A 104 14.91 0.89 9.32
C TYR A 104 15.15 2.21 10.07
N LEU A 105 16.14 2.27 10.95
CA LEU A 105 16.46 3.48 11.73
C LEU A 105 16.89 4.64 10.83
N ARG A 106 17.79 4.41 9.85
CA ARG A 106 18.19 5.46 8.89
C ARG A 106 17.02 6.00 8.07
N LEU A 107 16.11 5.14 7.64
CA LEU A 107 14.90 5.57 6.92
C LEU A 107 13.95 6.36 7.83
N ARG A 108 13.80 5.98 9.10
CA ARG A 108 13.05 6.78 10.10
C ARG A 108 13.66 8.17 10.27
N GLU A 109 14.97 8.26 10.41
CA GLU A 109 15.72 9.54 10.49
C GLU A 109 15.61 10.36 9.20
N ALA A 110 15.47 9.70 8.05
CA ALA A 110 15.23 10.36 6.77
C ALA A 110 13.80 10.89 6.61
N GLY A 111 12.89 10.61 7.57
CA GLY A 111 11.53 11.14 7.60
C GLY A 111 10.45 10.15 7.15
N VAL A 112 10.74 8.85 7.08
CA VAL A 112 9.71 7.82 6.86
C VAL A 112 8.84 7.69 8.09
N ASP A 113 7.52 7.86 7.94
CA ASP A 113 6.56 7.76 9.04
C ASP A 113 6.10 6.33 9.27
N GLU A 114 5.95 5.53 8.22
CA GLU A 114 5.42 4.17 8.29
C GLU A 114 6.07 3.25 7.26
N PHE A 115 6.24 1.98 7.65
CA PHE A 115 6.63 0.89 6.76
C PHE A 115 5.44 -0.04 6.54
N SER A 116 4.97 -0.12 5.30
CA SER A 116 4.01 -1.11 4.85
C SER A 116 4.77 -2.38 4.43
N VAL A 117 4.91 -3.31 5.35
CA VAL A 117 5.65 -4.56 5.15
C VAL A 117 4.72 -5.65 4.64
N SER A 118 5.08 -6.25 3.51
CA SER A 118 4.28 -7.32 2.91
C SER A 118 4.29 -8.58 3.78
N LEU A 119 3.08 -9.10 4.13
CA LEU A 119 2.93 -10.38 4.84
C LEU A 119 1.59 -11.03 4.47
N ASP A 120 1.62 -12.13 3.71
CA ASP A 120 0.40 -12.77 3.17
C ASP A 120 0.03 -14.07 3.86
N TYR A 121 0.94 -14.67 4.61
CA TYR A 121 0.73 -15.90 5.41
C TYR A 121 1.42 -15.76 6.76
N PRO A 122 0.88 -16.39 7.81
CA PRO A 122 1.43 -16.31 9.18
C PRO A 122 2.58 -17.28 9.43
N ASP A 123 3.17 -17.84 8.37
CA ASP A 123 4.21 -18.88 8.43
C ASP A 123 5.06 -18.91 7.15
N ASP A 124 5.91 -19.95 7.01
CA ASP A 124 6.86 -20.13 5.90
C ASP A 124 6.17 -20.27 4.51
N ARG A 125 4.85 -20.41 4.43
CA ARG A 125 4.11 -20.32 3.15
C ARG A 125 4.28 -18.95 2.52
N HIS A 126 4.56 -17.92 3.32
CA HIS A 126 4.89 -16.58 2.84
C HIS A 126 6.11 -16.57 1.93
N ASP A 127 7.12 -17.35 2.24
CA ASP A 127 8.35 -17.47 1.46
C ASP A 127 8.07 -18.00 0.05
N ALA A 128 7.33 -19.09 -0.03
CA ALA A 128 6.94 -19.71 -1.30
C ALA A 128 6.03 -18.81 -2.14
N PHE A 129 5.18 -18.02 -1.49
CA PHE A 129 4.29 -17.06 -2.14
C PHE A 129 5.05 -15.87 -2.73
N ARG A 130 6.05 -15.36 -2.00
CA ARG A 130 6.90 -14.23 -2.41
C ARG A 130 8.11 -14.63 -3.24
N GLY A 131 8.44 -15.92 -3.30
CA GLY A 131 9.62 -16.46 -3.99
C GLY A 131 10.94 -16.04 -3.34
N ILE A 132 10.96 -15.87 -2.00
CA ILE A 132 12.15 -15.51 -1.23
C ILE A 132 12.27 -16.46 -0.03
N PRO A 133 13.17 -17.46 -0.07
CA PRO A 133 13.39 -18.37 1.05
C PRO A 133 13.81 -17.63 2.35
N GLY A 134 13.23 -18.03 3.47
CA GLY A 134 13.54 -17.50 4.80
C GLY A 134 12.98 -16.09 5.07
N LEU A 135 12.11 -15.56 4.21
CA LEU A 135 11.57 -14.21 4.33
C LEU A 135 10.72 -14.04 5.60
N PHE A 136 9.87 -15.01 5.92
CA PHE A 136 9.03 -14.97 7.13
C PHE A 136 9.88 -14.85 8.40
N ARG A 137 10.89 -15.71 8.52
CA ARG A 137 11.82 -15.69 9.66
C ARG A 137 12.63 -14.41 9.73
N LYS A 138 12.97 -13.83 8.59
CA LYS A 138 13.67 -12.54 8.56
C LYS A 138 12.80 -11.40 9.05
N ILE A 139 11.52 -11.37 8.68
CA ILE A 139 10.54 -10.40 9.19
C ILE A 139 10.36 -10.58 10.71
N GLU A 140 10.16 -11.81 11.17
CA GLU A 140 10.07 -12.14 12.60
C GLU A 140 11.29 -11.63 13.37
N GLY A 141 12.51 -11.93 12.90
CA GLY A 141 13.75 -11.47 13.52
C GLY A 141 13.86 -9.95 13.59
N LEU A 142 13.48 -9.24 12.52
CA LEU A 142 13.44 -7.78 12.51
C LEU A 142 12.49 -7.24 13.60
N ILE A 143 11.29 -7.82 13.73
CA ILE A 143 10.32 -7.41 14.74
C ILE A 143 10.87 -7.62 16.16
N GLN A 144 11.55 -8.74 16.41
CA GLN A 144 12.19 -9.04 17.71
C GLN A 144 13.34 -8.08 18.04
N GLU A 145 14.12 -7.65 17.01
CA GLU A 145 15.22 -6.69 17.19
C GLU A 145 14.74 -5.26 17.46
N LEU A 146 13.51 -4.90 17.06
CA LEU A 146 12.95 -3.56 17.25
C LEU A 146 12.30 -3.44 18.63
N HIS A 147 12.56 -2.31 19.33
CA HIS A 147 11.84 -1.96 20.55
C HIS A 147 10.37 -1.63 20.25
N GLU A 148 9.49 -1.79 21.23
CA GLU A 148 8.04 -1.61 21.09
C GLU A 148 7.63 -0.29 20.43
N GLU A 149 8.19 0.83 20.89
CA GLU A 149 7.89 2.15 20.31
C GLU A 149 8.24 2.26 18.82
N LYS A 150 9.31 1.56 18.40
CA LYS A 150 9.76 1.57 17.00
C LYS A 150 8.90 0.67 16.13
N ARG A 151 8.44 -0.48 16.65
CA ARG A 151 7.54 -1.40 15.92
C ARG A 151 6.23 -0.73 15.51
N LYS A 152 5.74 0.26 16.27
CA LYS A 152 4.49 0.99 15.97
C LYS A 152 4.47 1.70 14.61
N ALA A 153 5.64 1.92 13.99
CA ALA A 153 5.71 2.42 12.63
C ALA A 153 5.60 1.33 11.55
N ILE A 154 5.40 0.06 11.93
CA ILE A 154 5.22 -1.06 11.00
C ILE A 154 3.74 -1.38 10.88
N THR A 155 3.28 -1.48 9.63
CA THR A 155 1.96 -2.02 9.28
C THR A 155 2.18 -3.16 8.29
N PHE A 156 1.76 -4.38 8.65
CA PHE A 156 1.75 -5.47 7.68
C PHE A 156 0.67 -5.23 6.62
N SER A 157 0.97 -5.63 5.39
CA SER A 157 0.04 -5.54 4.27
C SER A 157 -0.13 -6.90 3.63
N CYS A 158 -1.34 -7.45 3.74
CA CYS A 158 -1.74 -8.72 3.14
C CYS A 158 -2.59 -8.46 1.91
N VAL A 159 -2.28 -9.15 0.80
CA VAL A 159 -3.16 -9.21 -0.38
C VAL A 159 -4.10 -10.39 -0.21
N VAL A 160 -5.37 -10.11 0.04
CA VAL A 160 -6.43 -11.11 0.26
C VAL A 160 -6.79 -11.77 -1.06
N GLN A 161 -6.71 -13.09 -1.09
CA GLN A 161 -6.96 -13.92 -2.26
C GLN A 161 -7.53 -15.28 -1.86
N ARG A 162 -7.94 -16.10 -2.86
CA ARG A 162 -8.53 -17.43 -2.67
C ARG A 162 -7.73 -18.34 -1.72
N ASP A 163 -6.40 -18.33 -1.81
CA ASP A 163 -5.56 -19.30 -1.12
C ASP A 163 -5.19 -18.89 0.31
N ASN A 164 -5.43 -17.61 0.71
CA ASN A 164 -5.04 -17.12 2.03
C ASN A 164 -6.18 -16.47 2.84
N PHE A 165 -7.37 -16.26 2.29
CA PHE A 165 -8.41 -15.53 3.02
C PHE A 165 -8.84 -16.22 4.33
N LEU A 166 -8.67 -17.53 4.46
CA LEU A 166 -8.90 -18.28 5.70
C LEU A 166 -7.81 -18.00 6.77
N ASP A 167 -6.64 -17.57 6.37
CA ASP A 167 -5.52 -17.27 7.29
C ASP A 167 -5.57 -15.84 7.86
N LEU A 168 -6.47 -14.97 7.40
CA LEU A 168 -6.52 -13.56 7.84
C LEU A 168 -6.69 -13.39 9.35
N PRO A 169 -7.50 -14.20 10.08
CA PRO A 169 -7.57 -14.13 11.53
C PRO A 169 -6.25 -14.51 12.21
N ALA A 170 -5.50 -15.46 11.66
CA ALA A 170 -4.18 -15.85 12.17
C ALA A 170 -3.17 -14.71 11.99
N LEU A 171 -3.17 -14.07 10.81
CA LEU A 171 -2.35 -12.89 10.55
C LEU A 171 -2.68 -11.72 11.49
N ALA A 172 -3.96 -11.49 11.77
CA ALA A 172 -4.37 -10.45 12.72
C ALA A 172 -3.92 -10.74 14.16
N ARG A 173 -3.98 -12.00 14.59
CA ARG A 173 -3.44 -12.44 15.89
C ARG A 173 -1.93 -12.30 15.97
N LEU A 174 -1.20 -12.68 14.90
CA LEU A 174 0.24 -12.50 14.81
C LEU A 174 0.63 -11.02 14.93
N ALA A 175 -0.13 -10.14 14.27
CA ALA A 175 0.09 -8.69 14.37
C ALA A 175 -0.14 -8.14 15.79
N ILE A 176 -1.09 -8.72 16.56
CA ILE A 176 -1.28 -8.39 17.99
C ILE A 176 -0.07 -8.86 18.80
N GLU A 177 0.35 -10.12 18.62
CA GLU A 177 1.50 -10.69 19.32
C GLU A 177 2.78 -9.89 19.09
N TRP A 178 2.98 -9.44 17.86
CA TRP A 178 4.15 -8.66 17.47
C TRP A 178 4.02 -7.14 17.73
N ASP A 179 2.92 -6.70 18.32
CA ASP A 179 2.61 -5.28 18.61
C ASP A 179 2.79 -4.38 17.39
N VAL A 180 2.24 -4.80 16.25
CA VAL A 180 2.21 -4.07 14.98
C VAL A 180 0.79 -3.98 14.42
N ARG A 181 0.59 -3.12 13.42
CA ARG A 181 -0.67 -3.05 12.70
C ARG A 181 -0.69 -3.98 11.50
N ILE A 182 -1.88 -4.30 11.03
CA ILE A 182 -2.09 -5.04 9.78
C ILE A 182 -3.20 -4.40 8.94
N ASN A 183 -2.96 -4.36 7.64
CA ASN A 183 -3.93 -3.92 6.63
C ASN A 183 -4.18 -5.03 5.62
N PHE A 184 -5.40 -5.10 5.10
CA PHE A 184 -5.84 -6.06 4.11
C PHE A 184 -6.21 -5.35 2.81
N SER A 185 -5.59 -5.75 1.71
CA SER A 185 -5.82 -5.25 0.35
C SER A 185 -6.46 -6.35 -0.47
N THR A 186 -7.33 -5.98 -1.39
CA THR A 186 -7.98 -6.95 -2.28
C THR A 186 -7.05 -7.33 -3.43
N TYR A 187 -6.95 -8.63 -3.73
CA TYR A 187 -6.29 -9.09 -4.95
C TYR A 187 -6.99 -8.52 -6.20
N THR A 188 -6.20 -8.20 -7.22
CA THR A 188 -6.71 -7.84 -8.55
C THR A 188 -5.99 -8.66 -9.63
N TRP A 189 -6.75 -9.24 -10.54
CA TRP A 189 -6.26 -10.05 -11.64
C TRP A 189 -5.48 -9.24 -12.71
N LEU A 190 -5.58 -7.91 -12.68
CA LEU A 190 -4.95 -7.04 -13.69
C LEU A 190 -3.43 -7.19 -13.79
N ARG A 191 -2.76 -7.53 -12.68
CA ARG A 191 -1.30 -7.67 -12.66
C ARG A 191 -0.82 -8.95 -13.33
N THR A 192 -1.52 -10.05 -13.13
CA THR A 192 -1.09 -11.39 -13.56
C THR A 192 -1.93 -11.95 -14.69
N LYS A 193 -3.07 -11.32 -15.00
CA LYS A 193 -4.13 -11.85 -15.87
C LYS A 193 -4.70 -13.19 -15.42
N ASP A 194 -4.52 -13.51 -14.14
CA ASP A 194 -4.99 -14.76 -13.52
C ASP A 194 -6.16 -14.48 -12.57
N MET A 195 -7.35 -14.91 -12.94
CA MET A 195 -8.55 -14.82 -12.10
C MET A 195 -8.64 -15.96 -11.07
N GLY A 196 -7.78 -16.97 -11.18
CA GLY A 196 -7.77 -18.11 -10.27
C GLY A 196 -7.44 -17.76 -8.81
N TYR A 197 -6.85 -16.60 -8.55
CA TYR A 197 -6.61 -16.09 -7.20
C TYR A 197 -7.76 -15.24 -6.64
N MET A 198 -8.79 -14.94 -7.39
CA MET A 198 -9.99 -14.28 -6.86
C MET A 198 -10.68 -15.20 -5.85
N VAL A 199 -11.20 -14.65 -4.75
CA VAL A 199 -12.06 -15.41 -3.84
C VAL A 199 -13.34 -15.79 -4.59
N PRO A 200 -13.67 -17.08 -4.72
CA PRO A 200 -14.82 -17.51 -5.50
C PRO A 200 -16.13 -17.13 -4.80
N LYS A 201 -17.19 -16.93 -5.60
CA LYS A 201 -18.49 -16.45 -5.09
C LYS A 201 -19.09 -17.39 -4.04
N GLU A 202 -18.88 -18.69 -4.19
CA GLU A 202 -19.36 -19.74 -3.28
C GLU A 202 -18.71 -19.66 -1.88
N ARG A 203 -17.63 -18.89 -1.75
CA ARG A 203 -16.89 -18.72 -0.49
C ARG A 203 -17.06 -17.32 0.11
N LEU A 204 -17.96 -16.49 -0.43
CA LEU A 204 -18.17 -15.12 0.07
C LEU A 204 -18.78 -15.09 1.46
N ASP A 205 -19.58 -16.06 1.85
CA ASP A 205 -20.14 -16.11 3.20
C ASP A 205 -19.06 -16.44 4.24
N ASP A 206 -18.08 -17.27 3.90
CA ASP A 206 -16.90 -17.46 4.72
C ASP A 206 -16.11 -16.15 4.85
N LEU A 207 -15.90 -15.44 3.73
CA LEU A 207 -15.19 -14.14 3.75
C LEU A 207 -15.94 -13.09 4.58
N ARG A 208 -17.29 -13.04 4.51
CA ARG A 208 -18.12 -12.16 5.35
C ARG A 208 -17.93 -12.48 6.84
N SER A 209 -17.97 -13.77 7.19
CA SER A 209 -17.73 -14.21 8.57
C SER A 209 -16.35 -13.81 9.07
N ILE A 210 -15.31 -14.04 8.27
CA ILE A 210 -13.93 -13.69 8.59
C ILE A 210 -13.75 -12.18 8.76
N THR A 211 -14.27 -11.37 7.84
CA THR A 211 -14.17 -9.91 7.94
C THR A 211 -14.95 -9.37 9.13
N GLY A 212 -16.08 -9.98 9.49
CA GLY A 212 -16.80 -9.69 10.73
C GLY A 212 -15.92 -9.92 11.97
N HIS A 213 -15.25 -11.06 12.04
CA HIS A 213 -14.29 -11.37 13.12
C HIS A 213 -13.10 -10.40 13.15
N LEU A 214 -12.55 -10.02 11.99
CA LEU A 214 -11.49 -9.02 11.91
C LEU A 214 -11.94 -7.64 12.43
N LEU A 215 -13.20 -7.27 12.21
CA LEU A 215 -13.76 -6.03 12.76
C LEU A 215 -13.94 -6.11 14.28
N GLU A 216 -14.20 -7.29 14.85
CA GLU A 216 -14.19 -7.51 16.31
C GLU A 216 -12.77 -7.35 16.88
N ILE A 217 -11.77 -7.96 16.24
CA ILE A 217 -10.37 -7.77 16.58
C ILE A 217 -9.98 -6.29 16.53
N ARG A 218 -10.37 -5.58 15.45
CA ARG A 218 -10.14 -4.14 15.32
C ARG A 218 -10.74 -3.34 16.48
N ARG A 219 -11.96 -3.67 16.88
CA ARG A 219 -12.63 -2.98 18.01
C ARG A 219 -11.92 -3.19 19.34
N LYS A 220 -11.36 -4.40 19.55
CA LYS A 220 -10.72 -4.79 20.81
C LYS A 220 -9.26 -4.36 20.91
N HIS A 221 -8.49 -4.46 19.82
CA HIS A 221 -7.03 -4.31 19.84
C HIS A 221 -6.50 -3.13 19.02
N ASN A 222 -7.34 -2.49 18.20
CA ASN A 222 -6.98 -1.37 17.32
C ASN A 222 -5.78 -1.63 16.38
N ASN A 223 -5.46 -2.89 16.09
CA ASN A 223 -4.33 -3.28 15.26
C ASN A 223 -4.70 -3.58 13.80
N VAL A 224 -5.98 -3.79 13.47
CA VAL A 224 -6.46 -3.96 12.10
C VAL A 224 -6.78 -2.59 11.50
N PHE A 225 -6.04 -2.18 10.48
CA PHE A 225 -6.20 -0.87 9.84
C PHE A 225 -7.43 -0.81 8.93
N ALA A 226 -7.73 -1.92 8.20
CA ALA A 226 -8.88 -1.99 7.31
C ALA A 226 -10.19 -1.79 8.08
N SER A 227 -11.00 -0.83 7.64
CA SER A 227 -12.31 -0.52 8.24
C SER A 227 -13.44 -1.34 7.63
N GLU A 228 -14.62 -1.29 8.25
CA GLU A 228 -15.85 -1.88 7.74
C GLU A 228 -16.12 -1.49 6.27
N TYR A 229 -15.91 -0.21 5.91
CA TYR A 229 -16.03 0.25 4.53
C TYR A 229 -15.08 -0.51 3.58
N VAL A 230 -13.82 -0.69 3.97
CA VAL A 230 -12.82 -1.39 3.15
C VAL A 230 -13.18 -2.86 2.96
N PHE A 231 -13.63 -3.54 4.02
CA PHE A 231 -14.05 -4.94 3.94
C PHE A 231 -15.33 -5.12 3.11
N ASN A 232 -16.33 -4.25 3.27
CA ASN A 232 -17.53 -4.29 2.45
C ASN A 232 -17.23 -4.09 0.96
N ARG A 233 -16.34 -3.16 0.62
CA ARG A 233 -15.86 -2.96 -0.76
C ARG A 233 -15.06 -4.15 -1.29
N MET A 234 -14.32 -4.85 -0.44
CA MET A 234 -13.62 -6.08 -0.80
C MET A 234 -14.61 -7.20 -1.19
N ILE A 235 -15.64 -7.40 -0.37
CA ILE A 235 -16.69 -8.39 -0.63
C ILE A 235 -17.44 -8.04 -1.92
N GLU A 236 -17.89 -6.79 -2.06
CA GLU A 236 -18.55 -6.27 -3.28
C GLU A 236 -17.71 -6.52 -4.54
N PHE A 237 -16.39 -6.30 -4.46
CA PHE A 237 -15.49 -6.55 -5.58
C PHE A 237 -15.43 -8.02 -5.97
N PHE A 238 -15.29 -8.95 -5.02
CA PHE A 238 -15.27 -10.36 -5.32
C PHE A 238 -16.63 -10.88 -5.78
N GLU A 239 -17.73 -10.32 -5.29
CA GLU A 239 -19.10 -10.68 -5.68
C GLU A 239 -19.44 -10.23 -7.10
N ASN A 240 -19.12 -8.98 -7.46
CA ASN A 240 -19.49 -8.36 -8.73
C ASN A 240 -18.38 -8.46 -9.80
N GLY A 241 -17.16 -8.81 -9.41
CA GLY A 241 -15.98 -8.81 -10.29
C GLY A 241 -15.47 -7.39 -10.62
N GLY A 242 -16.04 -6.34 -10.00
CA GLY A 242 -15.66 -4.96 -10.24
C GLY A 242 -16.33 -3.98 -9.31
N ILE A 243 -15.79 -2.75 -9.25
CA ILE A 243 -16.35 -1.62 -8.51
C ILE A 243 -16.32 -0.37 -9.38
N PRO A 244 -17.47 0.31 -9.59
CA PRO A 244 -17.54 1.52 -10.41
C PRO A 244 -16.84 2.73 -9.78
N ASP A 245 -16.83 3.84 -10.50
CA ASP A 245 -16.45 5.19 -10.05
C ASP A 245 -14.99 5.31 -9.56
N CYS A 246 -14.05 4.66 -10.28
CA CYS A 246 -12.63 4.74 -9.96
C CYS A 246 -12.10 6.18 -10.06
N ARG A 247 -11.52 6.69 -8.96
CA ARG A 247 -10.97 8.06 -8.84
C ARG A 247 -9.45 8.09 -9.07
N ALA A 248 -8.90 7.17 -9.86
CA ALA A 248 -7.51 7.23 -10.31
C ALA A 248 -7.25 8.51 -11.11
N GLY A 249 -6.05 9.07 -11.00
CA GLY A 249 -5.70 10.36 -11.59
C GLY A 249 -6.17 11.59 -10.80
N GLU A 250 -7.18 11.45 -9.94
CA GLU A 250 -7.68 12.53 -9.07
C GLU A 250 -7.25 12.33 -7.61
N ARG A 251 -7.72 11.24 -6.98
CA ARG A 251 -7.54 10.95 -5.56
C ARG A 251 -6.24 10.22 -5.28
N PHE A 252 -5.80 9.45 -6.23
CA PHE A 252 -4.55 8.71 -6.20
C PHE A 252 -4.00 8.53 -7.61
N PHE A 253 -2.69 8.43 -7.72
CA PHE A 253 -1.98 8.10 -8.96
C PHE A 253 -0.53 7.74 -8.64
N ILE A 254 0.27 7.49 -9.68
CA ILE A 254 1.65 7.02 -9.57
C ILE A 254 2.60 8.01 -10.22
N VAL A 255 3.73 8.22 -9.61
CA VAL A 255 4.94 8.78 -10.21
C VAL A 255 5.84 7.58 -10.57
N ASN A 256 6.09 7.40 -11.85
CA ASN A 256 6.93 6.32 -12.39
C ASN A 256 8.42 6.52 -12.05
N PRO A 257 9.28 5.51 -12.23
CA PRO A 257 10.72 5.65 -12.00
C PRO A 257 11.39 6.77 -12.76
N ASP A 258 10.91 7.10 -13.98
CA ASP A 258 11.41 8.18 -14.83
C ASP A 258 10.78 9.55 -14.57
N ALA A 259 10.05 9.70 -13.47
CA ALA A 259 9.29 10.90 -13.07
C ALA A 259 8.05 11.24 -13.94
N THR A 260 7.67 10.41 -14.89
CA THR A 260 6.37 10.53 -15.56
C THR A 260 5.23 10.06 -14.65
N LEU A 261 3.99 10.35 -15.01
CA LEU A 261 2.82 9.99 -14.20
C LEU A 261 2.00 8.90 -14.87
N SER A 262 1.50 7.95 -14.08
CA SER A 262 0.51 6.95 -14.48
C SER A 262 -0.78 7.12 -13.67
N PRO A 263 -1.96 6.86 -14.23
CA PRO A 263 -3.23 6.95 -13.48
C PRO A 263 -3.26 6.06 -12.24
N CYS A 264 -2.70 4.87 -12.33
CA CYS A 264 -2.52 3.94 -11.20
C CYS A 264 -1.45 2.89 -11.57
N GLY A 265 -1.05 2.03 -10.60
CA GLY A 265 -0.06 0.96 -10.82
C GLY A 265 -0.55 -0.22 -11.67
N LEU A 266 -1.78 -0.15 -12.19
CA LEU A 266 -2.39 -1.19 -13.03
C LEU A 266 -2.66 -0.70 -14.45
N ILE A 267 -2.67 0.62 -14.66
CA ILE A 267 -2.84 1.27 -15.97
C ILE A 267 -1.60 2.12 -16.21
N PRO A 268 -0.68 1.67 -17.07
CA PRO A 268 0.53 2.43 -17.37
C PRO A 268 0.18 3.73 -18.10
N GLY A 269 0.98 4.77 -17.86
CA GLY A 269 0.88 6.07 -18.51
C GLY A 269 2.25 6.75 -18.51
N GLN A 270 2.38 7.78 -19.32
CA GLN A 270 3.60 8.60 -19.42
C GLN A 270 3.24 10.09 -19.52
N TYR A 271 2.35 10.53 -18.63
CA TYR A 271 1.97 11.94 -18.55
C TYR A 271 3.10 12.73 -17.89
N LYS A 272 3.40 13.90 -18.42
CA LYS A 272 4.45 14.77 -17.89
C LYS A 272 3.96 15.60 -16.69
N THR A 273 2.67 15.91 -16.67
CA THR A 273 2.07 16.75 -15.62
C THR A 273 0.74 16.18 -15.13
N ARG A 274 0.38 16.54 -13.89
CA ARG A 274 -0.96 16.22 -13.34
C ARG A 274 -2.09 16.84 -14.18
N LYS A 275 -1.84 18.00 -14.81
CA LYS A 275 -2.83 18.67 -15.67
C LYS A 275 -3.14 17.81 -16.89
N GLU A 276 -2.12 17.28 -17.56
CA GLU A 276 -2.27 16.35 -18.69
C GLU A 276 -3.00 15.07 -18.26
N LEU A 277 -2.55 14.43 -17.17
CA LEU A 277 -3.19 13.23 -16.63
C LEU A 277 -4.69 13.45 -16.36
N ARG A 278 -5.07 14.57 -15.76
CA ARG A 278 -6.46 14.89 -15.47
C ARG A 278 -7.26 15.20 -16.72
N ALA A 279 -6.70 15.96 -17.65
CA ALA A 279 -7.41 16.38 -18.85
C ALA A 279 -7.66 15.22 -19.81
N ASP A 280 -6.73 14.27 -19.91
CA ASP A 280 -6.81 13.15 -20.84
C ASP A 280 -7.45 11.90 -20.22
N PHE A 281 -6.99 11.45 -19.07
CA PHE A 281 -7.41 10.18 -18.49
C PHE A 281 -8.79 10.26 -17.78
N MET A 282 -8.99 11.27 -16.92
CA MET A 282 -10.17 11.30 -16.05
C MET A 282 -11.52 11.32 -16.80
N PRO A 283 -11.70 12.08 -17.89
CA PRO A 283 -12.98 12.10 -18.63
C PRO A 283 -13.34 10.76 -19.30
N ARG A 284 -12.32 9.91 -19.54
CA ARG A 284 -12.46 8.60 -20.20
C ARG A 284 -12.40 7.43 -19.24
N ASN A 285 -12.21 7.70 -17.95
CA ASN A 285 -12.01 6.64 -16.95
C ASN A 285 -13.33 5.96 -16.60
N THR A 286 -13.51 4.76 -17.10
CA THR A 286 -14.64 3.87 -16.79
C THR A 286 -14.18 2.60 -16.06
N CYS A 287 -12.96 2.61 -15.47
CA CYS A 287 -12.36 1.43 -14.87
C CYS A 287 -13.12 0.95 -13.62
N THR A 288 -13.42 -0.34 -13.59
CA THR A 288 -14.06 -1.05 -12.45
C THR A 288 -13.18 -2.13 -11.84
N GLU A 289 -12.01 -2.43 -12.42
CA GLU A 289 -11.25 -3.68 -12.40
C GLU A 289 -10.49 -3.98 -11.09
N CYS A 290 -10.59 -3.14 -10.05
CA CYS A 290 -9.84 -3.39 -8.82
C CYS A 290 -10.49 -2.78 -7.57
N ASN A 291 -10.02 -3.26 -6.40
CA ASN A 291 -10.26 -2.64 -5.09
C ASN A 291 -8.96 -2.68 -4.27
N THR A 292 -7.85 -2.17 -4.83
CA THR A 292 -6.58 -2.11 -4.10
C THR A 292 -6.70 -1.26 -2.83
N SER A 293 -5.81 -1.48 -1.86
CA SER A 293 -5.78 -0.71 -0.60
C SER A 293 -5.73 0.81 -0.83
N ILE A 294 -4.93 1.27 -1.81
CA ILE A 294 -4.84 2.69 -2.13
C ILE A 294 -6.19 3.22 -2.64
N ARG A 295 -6.86 2.50 -3.55
CA ARG A 295 -8.18 2.85 -4.06
C ARG A 295 -9.22 2.88 -2.95
N ALA A 296 -9.37 1.79 -2.20
CA ALA A 296 -10.37 1.65 -1.15
C ALA A 296 -10.26 2.76 -0.08
N ASN A 297 -9.02 3.13 0.31
CA ASN A 297 -8.81 4.19 1.30
C ASN A 297 -8.98 5.60 0.73
N CYS A 298 -8.59 5.85 -0.53
CA CYS A 298 -8.74 7.18 -1.15
C CYS A 298 -10.17 7.50 -1.59
N GLU A 299 -10.99 6.48 -1.87
CA GLU A 299 -12.40 6.63 -2.26
C GLU A 299 -13.36 6.61 -1.06
N LYS A 300 -12.86 6.34 0.13
CA LYS A 300 -13.66 6.32 1.37
C LYS A 300 -14.37 7.67 1.55
N PRO A 301 -15.72 7.69 1.75
CA PRO A 301 -16.46 8.92 2.04
C PRO A 301 -15.94 9.61 3.30
N LEU A 302 -16.05 10.96 3.34
CA LEU A 302 -15.56 11.78 4.47
C LEU A 302 -16.08 11.32 5.82
N TRP A 303 -17.35 10.93 5.90
CA TRP A 303 -17.95 10.42 7.13
C TRP A 303 -17.19 9.21 7.70
N PHE A 304 -16.86 8.25 6.84
CA PHE A 304 -16.08 7.09 7.25
C PHE A 304 -14.64 7.46 7.61
N GLN A 305 -14.06 8.45 6.93
CA GLN A 305 -12.73 8.96 7.30
C GLN A 305 -12.75 9.61 8.69
N PHE A 306 -13.78 10.36 9.04
CA PHE A 306 -13.96 10.92 10.38
C PHE A 306 -14.15 9.83 11.45
N LYS A 307 -15.03 8.86 11.19
CA LYS A 307 -15.29 7.75 12.12
C LYS A 307 -14.04 6.92 12.42
N ASP A 308 -13.22 6.66 11.39
CA ASP A 308 -11.96 5.92 11.54
C ASP A 308 -10.89 6.74 12.29
N ASN A 309 -10.82 8.06 12.07
CA ASN A 309 -9.83 8.93 12.71
C ASN A 309 -10.14 9.23 14.18
N ILE A 310 -11.42 9.37 14.57
CA ILE A 310 -11.81 9.55 15.97
C ILE A 310 -11.40 8.36 16.81
N LYS A 311 -11.55 7.13 16.29
CA LYS A 311 -11.11 5.90 16.99
C LYS A 311 -9.59 5.79 17.13
N ASN A 312 -8.82 6.36 16.18
CA ASN A 312 -7.36 6.36 16.24
C ASN A 312 -6.80 7.45 17.19
N LEU A 313 -7.62 8.43 17.62
CA LEU A 313 -7.23 9.48 18.57
C LEU A 313 -7.58 9.13 20.02
N SER A 314 -8.38 8.08 20.24
CA SER A 314 -8.84 7.65 21.56
C SER A 314 -8.20 6.34 22.06
N GLY A 315 -7.12 5.86 21.39
CA GLY A 315 -6.35 4.67 21.74
C GLY A 315 -4.90 4.95 22.07
#